data_7dc5f3f406e2b9287799c3f754066ed3
#
_entry.id   7dc5f3f406e2b9287799c3f754066ed3
#
_cell.length_a   1.000
_cell.length_b   1.000
_cell.length_c   1.000
_cell.angle_alpha   90.00
_cell.angle_beta   90.00
_cell.angle_gamma   90.00
#
_symmetry.space_group_name_H-M   'P 1'
#
loop_
_entity.id
_entity.type
_entity.pdbx_description
1 polymer ?
#
loop_
_entity_poly.entity_id
_entity_poly.type
_entity_poly.pdbx_seq_one_letter_code
_entity_poly.pdbx_strand_id
1 'polypeptide(L)'
;MVRWLFLLVAMLLSGCANLGCWPNCAAHTRNSSSLVEFLYPHGEAPPVQNSIPQLKIPLRVGLAFLPSSESSATGGLDAAHQEVLLERIRQRFSSRPFVAEIVMIPDYYLRGRGGYEGLQGVQRLYGVDIMALVSYDQVVHTDENNWSLGYLTIVGAYVLKGSRHDVSTLVDLAVVDPVTHSLLLRAGGTSTSHGNTTLISENREIRGAAAQGYDAATNEMIEHFDTALTKFEADVRSGKAPVQVVHKNDTVRSGSGGGGALNWPLVLMLLAAVGIRRLERMA
;
A
#
# COMPACT_ATOMS: atom_id res chain seq x y z
N MET A 1 6.33 60.11 -37.47
CA MET A 1 6.67 59.68 -36.07
C MET A 1 5.41 59.14 -35.34
N VAL A 2 4.28 59.81 -35.38
CA VAL A 2 3.03 59.39 -34.66
C VAL A 2 2.54 58.02 -35.08
N ARG A 3 2.59 57.62 -36.36
CA ARG A 3 2.14 56.31 -36.89
C ARG A 3 3.00 55.15 -36.35
N TRP A 4 4.27 55.35 -36.12
CA TRP A 4 5.17 54.34 -35.53
C TRP A 4 4.93 54.16 -34.04
N LEU A 5 4.55 55.22 -33.35
CA LEU A 5 4.19 55.19 -31.93
C LEU A 5 2.88 54.35 -31.72
N PHE A 6 1.89 54.55 -32.61
CA PHE A 6 0.67 53.79 -32.56
C PHE A 6 0.86 52.29 -32.85
N LEU A 7 1.79 51.92 -33.75
CA LEU A 7 2.13 50.54 -34.03
C LEU A 7 2.85 49.86 -32.83
N LEU A 8 3.70 50.60 -32.16
CA LEU A 8 4.43 50.14 -30.97
C LEU A 8 3.47 49.95 -29.78
N VAL A 9 2.52 50.87 -29.58
CA VAL A 9 1.47 50.73 -28.55
C VAL A 9 0.50 49.58 -28.87
N ALA A 10 0.12 49.39 -30.14
CA ALA A 10 -0.71 48.27 -30.55
C ALA A 10 -0.01 46.90 -30.38
N MET A 11 1.31 46.86 -30.60
CA MET A 11 2.13 45.66 -30.37
C MET A 11 2.29 45.32 -28.87
N LEU A 12 2.32 46.33 -28.01
CA LEU A 12 2.34 46.17 -26.54
C LEU A 12 0.97 45.70 -25.99
N LEU A 13 -0.13 46.06 -26.64
CA LEU A 13 -1.50 45.70 -26.24
C LEU A 13 -1.88 44.27 -26.72
N SER A 14 -1.24 43.73 -27.75
CA SER A 14 -1.53 42.38 -28.25
C SER A 14 -0.87 41.25 -27.41
N GLY A 15 0.00 41.58 -26.46
CA GLY A 15 0.66 40.64 -25.54
C GLY A 15 -0.24 40.14 -24.41
N CYS A 16 -1.46 40.65 -24.23
CA CYS A 16 -2.31 40.38 -23.07
C CYS A 16 -3.30 39.23 -23.22
N ALA A 17 -3.23 38.39 -24.26
CA ALA A 17 -4.22 37.35 -24.48
C ALA A 17 -4.08 36.13 -23.52
N ASN A 18 -3.00 36.02 -22.73
CA ASN A 18 -2.79 34.92 -21.75
C ASN A 18 -2.87 35.35 -20.28
N LEU A 19 -3.34 36.56 -19.99
CA LEU A 19 -3.47 37.07 -18.62
C LEU A 19 -4.83 36.76 -17.97
N GLY A 20 -5.56 35.78 -18.50
CA GLY A 20 -6.94 35.49 -18.09
C GLY A 20 -7.12 34.98 -16.66
N CYS A 21 -6.09 34.51 -16.01
CA CYS A 21 -6.18 34.06 -14.61
C CYS A 21 -5.34 34.90 -13.61
N TRP A 22 -4.50 35.79 -14.12
CA TRP A 22 -3.64 36.60 -13.26
C TRP A 22 -4.40 37.80 -12.63
N PRO A 23 -4.30 38.11 -11.32
CA PRO A 23 -3.34 37.58 -10.31
C PRO A 23 -3.80 36.36 -9.53
N ASN A 24 -4.94 35.76 -9.82
CA ASN A 24 -5.55 34.66 -9.04
C ASN A 24 -5.52 33.32 -9.81
N CYS A 25 -4.35 32.91 -10.28
CA CYS A 25 -4.21 31.57 -10.85
C CYS A 25 -4.16 30.53 -9.74
N ALA A 26 -5.15 29.64 -9.73
CA ALA A 26 -5.15 28.45 -8.87
C ALA A 26 -4.74 27.23 -9.69
N ALA A 27 -3.84 26.45 -9.18
CA ALA A 27 -3.47 25.15 -9.75
C ALA A 27 -3.62 24.08 -8.69
N HIS A 28 -4.07 22.88 -9.11
CA HIS A 28 -4.03 21.73 -8.23
C HIS A 28 -3.39 20.54 -8.96
N THR A 29 -2.60 19.80 -8.24
CA THR A 29 -2.05 18.52 -8.69
C THR A 29 -2.49 17.43 -7.72
N ARG A 30 -2.87 16.28 -8.27
CA ARG A 30 -3.23 15.10 -7.49
C ARG A 30 -2.33 13.94 -7.90
N ASN A 31 -1.86 13.22 -6.90
CA ASN A 31 -1.14 11.97 -7.10
C ASN A 31 -1.74 10.93 -6.16
N SER A 32 -2.34 9.89 -6.73
CA SER A 32 -3.09 8.92 -5.96
C SER A 32 -2.92 7.51 -6.47
N SER A 33 -3.10 6.56 -5.57
CA SER A 33 -3.30 5.16 -5.85
C SER A 33 -4.53 4.67 -5.08
N SER A 34 -5.46 4.02 -5.74
CA SER A 34 -6.71 3.56 -5.14
C SER A 34 -6.69 2.06 -4.94
N LEU A 35 -6.90 1.61 -3.70
CA LEU A 35 -7.02 0.17 -3.38
C LEU A 35 -8.21 -0.47 -4.13
N VAL A 36 -9.35 0.21 -4.16
CA VAL A 36 -10.56 -0.32 -4.80
C VAL A 36 -10.38 -0.42 -6.30
N GLU A 37 -9.84 0.61 -6.94
CA GLU A 37 -9.57 0.61 -8.38
C GLU A 37 -8.53 -0.45 -8.76
N PHE A 38 -7.52 -0.65 -7.92
CA PHE A 38 -6.52 -1.70 -8.13
C PHE A 38 -7.12 -3.11 -7.99
N LEU A 39 -7.93 -3.37 -6.96
CA LEU A 39 -8.53 -4.68 -6.73
C LEU A 39 -9.68 -5.00 -7.68
N TYR A 40 -10.37 -3.99 -8.19
CA TYR A 40 -11.54 -4.11 -9.06
C TYR A 40 -11.40 -3.19 -10.28
N PRO A 41 -10.43 -3.46 -11.19
CA PRO A 41 -10.04 -2.53 -12.27
C PRO A 41 -11.15 -2.31 -13.32
N HIS A 42 -12.14 -3.18 -13.39
CA HIS A 42 -13.30 -3.07 -14.32
C HIS A 42 -14.56 -2.57 -13.63
N GLY A 43 -14.47 -2.09 -12.39
CA GLY A 43 -15.62 -1.59 -11.64
C GLY A 43 -16.57 -2.69 -11.15
N GLU A 44 -16.11 -3.94 -11.09
CA GLU A 44 -16.91 -5.03 -10.54
C GLU A 44 -17.26 -4.76 -9.07
N ALA A 45 -18.45 -5.14 -8.65
CA ALA A 45 -18.81 -5.12 -7.24
C ALA A 45 -17.98 -6.16 -6.48
N PRO A 46 -17.47 -5.83 -5.26
CA PRO A 46 -16.82 -6.81 -4.43
C PRO A 46 -17.69 -8.06 -4.26
N PRO A 47 -17.15 -9.27 -4.50
CA PRO A 47 -17.93 -10.49 -4.35
C PRO A 47 -18.36 -10.68 -2.89
N VAL A 48 -19.52 -11.29 -2.70
CA VAL A 48 -19.95 -11.70 -1.36
C VAL A 48 -18.96 -12.73 -0.83
N GLN A 49 -18.34 -12.45 0.31
CA GLN A 49 -17.37 -13.34 0.92
C GLN A 49 -18.07 -14.59 1.46
N ASN A 50 -17.84 -15.71 0.79
CA ASN A 50 -18.40 -17.01 1.19
C ASN A 50 -17.37 -17.92 1.88
N SER A 51 -16.10 -17.50 1.95
CA SER A 51 -15.00 -18.26 2.52
C SER A 51 -14.37 -17.51 3.69
N ILE A 52 -14.09 -18.25 4.77
CA ILE A 52 -13.39 -17.69 5.93
C ILE A 52 -11.89 -17.78 5.68
N PRO A 53 -11.14 -16.67 5.77
CA PRO A 53 -9.69 -16.67 5.61
C PRO A 53 -8.99 -17.61 6.60
N GLN A 54 -8.03 -18.41 6.11
CA GLN A 54 -7.21 -19.29 6.93
C GLN A 54 -5.80 -18.72 7.06
N LEU A 55 -5.47 -18.21 8.24
CA LEU A 55 -4.17 -17.64 8.54
C LEU A 55 -3.22 -18.69 9.08
N LYS A 56 -2.24 -19.11 8.29
CA LYS A 56 -1.22 -20.11 8.67
C LYS A 56 -0.04 -19.42 9.34
N ILE A 57 -0.06 -19.28 10.66
CA ILE A 57 1.01 -18.61 11.42
C ILE A 57 2.22 -19.51 11.71
N PRO A 58 3.45 -18.93 11.72
CA PRO A 58 3.75 -17.54 11.46
C PRO A 58 3.66 -17.18 9.97
N LEU A 59 3.19 -15.94 9.68
CA LEU A 59 2.86 -15.45 8.34
C LEU A 59 4.09 -14.86 7.63
N ARG A 60 4.23 -15.12 6.34
CA ARG A 60 5.05 -14.32 5.42
C ARG A 60 4.15 -13.27 4.77
N VAL A 61 4.48 -12.01 4.97
CA VAL A 61 3.67 -10.86 4.54
C VAL A 61 4.37 -10.17 3.37
N GLY A 62 3.70 -10.06 2.23
CA GLY A 62 4.16 -9.19 1.13
C GLY A 62 3.76 -7.75 1.42
N LEU A 63 4.71 -6.82 1.38
CA LEU A 63 4.47 -5.39 1.59
C LEU A 63 4.81 -4.62 0.32
N ALA A 64 3.85 -3.86 -0.21
CA ALA A 64 4.01 -3.10 -1.44
C ALA A 64 3.23 -1.79 -1.44
N PHE A 65 3.75 -0.76 -2.12
CA PHE A 65 2.93 0.35 -2.57
C PHE A 65 2.08 -0.06 -3.78
N LEU A 66 0.86 0.43 -3.83
CA LEU A 66 0.04 0.33 -5.04
C LEU A 66 0.60 1.25 -6.12
N PRO A 67 0.58 0.81 -7.38
CA PRO A 67 0.95 1.68 -8.49
C PRO A 67 0.07 2.93 -8.53
N SER A 68 0.66 4.07 -8.89
CA SER A 68 -0.08 5.30 -9.15
C SER A 68 -1.05 5.12 -10.32
N SER A 69 -2.27 5.60 -10.20
CA SER A 69 -3.26 5.62 -11.28
C SER A 69 -2.94 6.69 -12.34
N GLU A 70 -2.21 7.74 -11.97
CA GLU A 70 -1.79 8.81 -12.84
C GLU A 70 -0.28 9.00 -12.80
N SER A 71 0.35 9.05 -13.98
CA SER A 71 1.76 9.42 -14.13
C SER A 71 1.90 10.93 -14.02
N SER A 72 1.84 11.46 -12.81
CA SER A 72 2.03 12.90 -12.60
C SER A 72 3.53 13.22 -12.61
N ALA A 73 3.96 13.97 -13.61
CA ALA A 73 5.35 14.41 -13.77
C ALA A 73 5.82 15.39 -12.66
N THR A 74 4.91 15.85 -11.81
CA THR A 74 5.16 16.92 -10.85
C THR A 74 4.73 16.49 -9.44
N GLY A 75 5.62 15.84 -8.68
CA GLY A 75 5.43 15.70 -7.23
C GLY A 75 4.93 14.34 -6.72
N GLY A 76 5.02 13.28 -7.52
CA GLY A 76 4.75 11.92 -7.04
C GLY A 76 5.77 11.46 -6.00
N LEU A 77 5.35 10.52 -5.17
CA LEU A 77 6.23 9.81 -4.26
C LEU A 77 7.26 9.01 -5.08
N ASP A 78 8.54 9.39 -5.03
CA ASP A 78 9.58 8.70 -5.79
C ASP A 78 9.89 7.31 -5.21
N ALA A 79 10.49 6.42 -6.04
CA ALA A 79 10.75 5.04 -5.66
C ALA A 79 11.69 4.92 -4.44
N ALA A 80 12.65 5.82 -4.31
CA ALA A 80 13.58 5.81 -3.18
C ALA A 80 12.87 6.19 -1.88
N HIS A 81 11.98 7.17 -1.92
CA HIS A 81 11.19 7.55 -0.76
C HIS A 81 10.15 6.45 -0.40
N GLN A 82 9.52 5.82 -1.41
CA GLN A 82 8.64 4.66 -1.18
C GLN A 82 9.38 3.56 -0.42
N GLU A 83 10.61 3.23 -0.82
CA GLU A 83 11.42 2.21 -0.16
C GLU A 83 11.70 2.57 1.31
N VAL A 84 12.03 3.82 1.60
CA VAL A 84 12.24 4.31 2.98
C VAL A 84 10.97 4.16 3.83
N LEU A 85 9.80 4.49 3.27
CA LEU A 85 8.53 4.35 3.99
C LEU A 85 8.16 2.89 4.22
N LEU A 86 8.33 2.01 3.21
CA LEU A 86 8.11 0.57 3.37
C LEU A 86 9.05 -0.04 4.41
N GLU A 87 10.32 0.36 4.42
CA GLU A 87 11.28 -0.11 5.42
C GLU A 87 10.89 0.30 6.84
N ARG A 88 10.37 1.50 7.04
CA ARG A 88 9.83 1.98 8.33
C ARG A 88 8.66 1.11 8.79
N ILE A 89 7.72 0.78 7.90
CA ILE A 89 6.61 -0.12 8.19
C ILE A 89 7.12 -1.52 8.53
N ARG A 90 8.05 -2.06 7.73
CA ARG A 90 8.67 -3.37 7.95
C ARG A 90 9.32 -3.45 9.33
N GLN A 91 10.15 -2.48 9.70
CA GLN A 91 10.85 -2.45 11.00
C GLN A 91 9.86 -2.45 12.18
N ARG A 92 8.76 -1.73 12.06
CA ARG A 92 7.76 -1.65 13.13
C ARG A 92 7.06 -2.97 13.39
N PHE A 93 6.78 -3.77 12.34
CA PHE A 93 5.92 -4.95 12.45
C PHE A 93 6.64 -6.29 12.32
N SER A 94 7.92 -6.32 11.92
CA SER A 94 8.70 -7.57 11.77
C SER A 94 8.93 -8.33 13.08
N SER A 95 8.87 -7.68 14.22
CA SER A 95 9.07 -8.29 15.54
C SER A 95 7.81 -8.96 16.12
N ARG A 96 6.68 -8.92 15.42
CA ARG A 96 5.44 -9.53 15.91
C ARG A 96 5.53 -11.05 15.85
N PRO A 97 5.10 -11.78 16.91
CA PRO A 97 5.33 -13.24 17.04
C PRO A 97 4.60 -14.07 15.97
N PHE A 98 3.53 -13.54 15.37
CA PHE A 98 2.79 -14.18 14.27
C PHE A 98 3.33 -13.83 12.89
N VAL A 99 4.36 -12.98 12.78
CA VAL A 99 5.04 -12.63 11.54
C VAL A 99 6.33 -13.43 11.44
N ALA A 100 6.48 -14.22 10.38
CA ALA A 100 7.74 -14.90 10.05
C ALA A 100 8.70 -13.96 9.34
N GLU A 101 8.17 -13.22 8.37
CA GLU A 101 8.96 -12.35 7.50
C GLU A 101 8.04 -11.32 6.82
N ILE A 102 8.55 -10.11 6.60
CA ILE A 102 7.91 -9.10 5.74
C ILE A 102 8.81 -8.90 4.52
N VAL A 103 8.29 -9.25 3.34
CA VAL A 103 8.96 -9.16 2.05
C VAL A 103 8.51 -7.91 1.34
N MET A 104 9.42 -6.97 1.08
CA MET A 104 9.12 -5.78 0.28
C MET A 104 9.04 -6.15 -1.20
N ILE A 105 7.93 -5.80 -1.82
CA ILE A 105 7.64 -6.11 -3.22
C ILE A 105 7.60 -4.79 -4.00
N PRO A 106 8.46 -4.62 -5.02
CA PRO A 106 8.42 -3.42 -5.85
C PRO A 106 7.07 -3.25 -6.56
N ASP A 107 6.57 -2.01 -6.62
CA ASP A 107 5.27 -1.66 -7.19
C ASP A 107 5.11 -2.07 -8.66
N TYR A 108 6.20 -2.13 -9.42
CA TYR A 108 6.16 -2.50 -10.84
C TYR A 108 5.65 -3.94 -11.08
N TYR A 109 5.77 -4.86 -10.09
CA TYR A 109 5.15 -6.19 -10.18
C TYR A 109 3.63 -6.16 -10.10
N LEU A 110 3.09 -5.07 -9.57
CA LEU A 110 1.65 -4.85 -9.46
C LEU A 110 1.09 -4.07 -10.65
N ARG A 111 1.97 -3.51 -11.53
CA ARG A 111 1.56 -2.79 -12.74
C ARG A 111 1.10 -3.77 -13.82
N GLY A 112 0.07 -3.40 -14.54
CA GLY A 112 -0.39 -4.12 -15.74
C GLY A 112 -1.30 -5.32 -15.51
N ARG A 113 -1.37 -5.87 -14.30
CA ARG A 113 -2.35 -6.88 -13.89
C ARG A 113 -2.94 -6.50 -12.55
N GLY A 114 -3.91 -5.58 -12.57
CA GLY A 114 -4.73 -5.29 -11.40
C GLY A 114 -5.64 -6.46 -11.04
N GLY A 115 -6.36 -6.31 -9.94
CA GLY A 115 -7.28 -7.31 -9.44
C GLY A 115 -6.63 -8.42 -8.63
N TYR A 116 -7.48 -9.24 -8.05
CA TYR A 116 -7.06 -10.33 -7.17
C TYR A 116 -6.26 -11.41 -7.91
N GLU A 117 -6.52 -11.65 -9.19
CA GLU A 117 -5.73 -12.62 -9.98
C GLU A 117 -4.28 -12.20 -10.13
N GLY A 118 -4.03 -10.92 -10.45
CA GLY A 118 -2.69 -10.36 -10.51
C GLY A 118 -2.00 -10.43 -9.15
N LEU A 119 -2.72 -10.08 -8.09
CA LEU A 119 -2.21 -10.11 -6.72
C LEU A 119 -1.87 -11.53 -6.26
N GLN A 120 -2.69 -12.55 -6.60
CA GLN A 120 -2.38 -13.96 -6.36
C GLN A 120 -1.14 -14.44 -7.14
N GLY A 121 -0.93 -13.93 -8.36
CA GLY A 121 0.28 -14.20 -9.13
C GLY A 121 1.53 -13.73 -8.41
N VAL A 122 1.51 -12.49 -7.90
CA VAL A 122 2.62 -11.90 -7.12
C VAL A 122 2.80 -12.64 -5.78
N GLN A 123 1.70 -12.96 -5.09
CA GLN A 123 1.72 -13.74 -3.85
C GLN A 123 2.46 -15.07 -4.03
N ARG A 124 2.16 -15.81 -5.10
CA ARG A 124 2.82 -17.09 -5.42
C ARG A 124 4.28 -16.91 -5.81
N LEU A 125 4.60 -15.87 -6.58
CA LEU A 125 5.97 -15.58 -7.02
C LEU A 125 6.90 -15.32 -5.82
N TYR A 126 6.43 -14.54 -4.84
CA TYR A 126 7.21 -14.21 -3.64
C TYR A 126 7.02 -15.22 -2.49
N GLY A 127 6.09 -16.16 -2.61
CA GLY A 127 5.81 -17.18 -1.60
C GLY A 127 5.32 -16.57 -0.29
N VAL A 128 4.49 -15.52 -0.37
CA VAL A 128 3.91 -14.85 0.80
C VAL A 128 2.50 -15.36 1.08
N ASP A 129 2.07 -15.29 2.33
CA ASP A 129 0.76 -15.83 2.75
C ASP A 129 -0.37 -14.79 2.57
N ILE A 130 -0.07 -13.52 2.85
CA ILE A 130 -1.00 -12.37 2.74
C ILE A 130 -0.27 -11.16 2.17
N MET A 131 -1.04 -10.17 1.71
CA MET A 131 -0.49 -8.94 1.14
C MET A 131 -0.90 -7.72 1.95
N ALA A 132 0.09 -6.91 2.32
CA ALA A 132 -0.07 -5.59 2.92
C ALA A 132 0.17 -4.53 1.83
N LEU A 133 -0.89 -3.83 1.44
CA LEU A 133 -0.90 -2.89 0.33
C LEU A 133 -1.00 -1.47 0.86
N VAL A 134 -0.05 -0.63 0.48
CA VAL A 134 -0.04 0.79 0.83
C VAL A 134 -0.62 1.59 -0.33
N SER A 135 -1.74 2.25 -0.10
CA SER A 135 -2.31 3.23 -1.01
C SER A 135 -2.10 4.65 -0.49
N TYR A 136 -2.15 5.62 -1.37
CA TYR A 136 -1.95 7.01 -1.00
C TYR A 136 -2.79 7.94 -1.88
N ASP A 137 -3.12 9.10 -1.33
CA ASP A 137 -3.72 10.22 -2.06
C ASP A 137 -3.10 11.51 -1.55
N GLN A 138 -2.47 12.27 -2.45
CA GLN A 138 -1.90 13.55 -2.13
C GLN A 138 -2.42 14.60 -3.10
N VAL A 139 -2.98 15.66 -2.55
CA VAL A 139 -3.48 16.83 -3.28
C VAL A 139 -2.68 18.03 -2.88
N VAL A 140 -2.16 18.74 -3.87
CA VAL A 140 -1.46 20.00 -3.72
C VAL A 140 -2.28 21.08 -4.38
N HIS A 141 -2.72 22.06 -3.61
CA HIS A 141 -3.34 23.28 -4.10
C HIS A 141 -2.33 24.42 -4.05
N THR A 142 -2.23 25.17 -5.14
CA THR A 142 -1.39 26.34 -5.23
C THR A 142 -2.22 27.53 -5.69
N ASP A 143 -2.21 28.60 -4.88
CA ASP A 143 -2.92 29.83 -5.15
C ASP A 143 -1.93 30.99 -5.16
N GLU A 144 -2.09 31.91 -6.10
CA GLU A 144 -1.36 33.17 -6.10
C GLU A 144 -2.12 34.21 -5.28
N ASN A 145 -1.41 34.96 -4.45
CA ASN A 145 -1.96 36.08 -3.70
C ASN A 145 -1.59 37.43 -4.34
N ASN A 146 -2.13 38.53 -3.82
CA ASN A 146 -1.88 39.88 -4.37
C ASN A 146 -0.40 40.28 -4.42
N TRP A 147 0.49 39.63 -3.66
CA TRP A 147 1.94 39.90 -3.71
C TRP A 147 2.61 39.31 -4.95
N SER A 148 1.92 38.41 -5.69
CA SER A 148 2.37 37.87 -6.97
C SER A 148 2.57 38.95 -8.03
N LEU A 149 1.90 40.11 -7.90
CA LEU A 149 2.15 41.32 -8.74
C LEU A 149 3.62 41.77 -8.72
N GLY A 150 4.28 41.52 -7.60
CA GLY A 150 5.71 41.82 -7.49
C GLY A 150 6.62 40.92 -8.32
N TYR A 151 6.13 39.81 -8.82
CA TYR A 151 6.86 38.86 -9.70
C TYR A 151 7.19 39.44 -11.07
N LEU A 152 6.57 40.57 -11.43
CA LEU A 152 6.96 41.36 -12.60
C LEU A 152 8.36 41.92 -12.49
N THR A 153 8.94 41.98 -11.29
CA THR A 153 10.32 42.40 -11.07
C THR A 153 11.19 41.20 -10.71
N ILE A 154 12.46 41.24 -11.19
CA ILE A 154 13.41 40.16 -10.86
C ILE A 154 13.58 40.01 -9.34
N VAL A 155 13.68 41.14 -8.61
CA VAL A 155 13.82 41.13 -7.14
C VAL A 155 12.55 40.56 -6.46
N GLY A 156 11.37 40.95 -6.93
CA GLY A 156 10.10 40.49 -6.36
C GLY A 156 9.92 38.98 -6.49
N ALA A 157 10.36 38.41 -7.60
CA ALA A 157 10.28 36.94 -7.80
C ALA A 157 11.11 36.12 -6.78
N TYR A 158 12.18 36.72 -6.22
CA TYR A 158 13.03 36.09 -5.21
C TYR A 158 12.63 36.39 -3.77
N VAL A 159 12.00 37.52 -3.52
CA VAL A 159 11.80 38.02 -2.15
C VAL A 159 10.33 37.96 -1.72
N LEU A 160 9.40 38.23 -2.64
CA LEU A 160 7.98 38.27 -2.29
C LEU A 160 7.39 36.87 -2.29
N LYS A 161 6.69 36.52 -1.21
CA LYS A 161 5.94 35.25 -1.07
C LYS A 161 4.53 35.45 -1.61
N GLY A 162 4.40 35.47 -2.93
CA GLY A 162 3.13 35.68 -3.66
C GLY A 162 2.36 34.39 -3.94
N SER A 163 2.98 33.21 -3.74
CA SER A 163 2.33 31.93 -3.93
C SER A 163 2.07 31.27 -2.57
N ARG A 164 0.87 30.73 -2.39
CA ARG A 164 0.45 29.92 -1.25
C ARG A 164 0.23 28.49 -1.73
N HIS A 165 0.69 27.54 -0.96
CA HIS A 165 0.41 26.12 -1.22
C HIS A 165 -0.18 25.42 0.00
N ASP A 166 -1.12 24.54 -0.26
CA ASP A 166 -1.74 23.66 0.71
C ASP A 166 -1.52 22.21 0.23
N VAL A 167 -0.89 21.39 1.08
CA VAL A 167 -0.61 19.98 0.77
C VAL A 167 -1.40 19.11 1.73
N SER A 168 -2.29 18.29 1.20
CA SER A 168 -3.05 17.30 1.95
C SER A 168 -2.64 15.90 1.49
N THR A 169 -2.21 15.07 2.44
CA THR A 169 -1.73 13.72 2.18
C THR A 169 -2.50 12.72 3.02
N LEU A 170 -2.93 11.62 2.40
CA LEU A 170 -3.49 10.44 3.04
C LEU A 170 -2.64 9.25 2.65
N VAL A 171 -2.28 8.41 3.63
CA VAL A 171 -1.64 7.10 3.41
C VAL A 171 -2.49 6.05 4.11
N ASP A 172 -2.76 4.95 3.43
CA ASP A 172 -3.61 3.88 3.92
C ASP A 172 -2.95 2.52 3.73
N LEU A 173 -2.91 1.71 4.78
CA LEU A 173 -2.38 0.35 4.78
C LEU A 173 -3.53 -0.63 4.91
N ALA A 174 -3.70 -1.49 3.92
CA ALA A 174 -4.70 -2.54 3.90
C ALA A 174 -4.05 -3.92 3.81
N VAL A 175 -4.38 -4.81 4.73
CA VAL A 175 -3.95 -6.22 4.70
C VAL A 175 -5.07 -7.05 4.09
N VAL A 176 -4.76 -7.72 2.99
CA VAL A 176 -5.72 -8.53 2.24
C VAL A 176 -5.23 -9.97 2.11
N ASP A 177 -6.17 -10.89 2.12
CA ASP A 177 -5.95 -12.27 1.69
C ASP A 177 -6.35 -12.38 0.21
N PRO A 178 -5.39 -12.54 -0.71
CA PRO A 178 -5.70 -12.60 -2.13
C PRO A 178 -6.50 -13.83 -2.54
N VAL A 179 -6.44 -14.91 -1.75
CA VAL A 179 -7.12 -16.20 -2.06
C VAL A 179 -8.60 -16.10 -1.76
N THR A 180 -8.96 -15.58 -0.59
CA THR A 180 -10.36 -15.42 -0.17
C THR A 180 -10.97 -14.09 -0.55
N HIS A 181 -10.18 -13.17 -1.15
CA HIS A 181 -10.57 -11.80 -1.49
C HIS A 181 -11.03 -10.98 -0.27
N SER A 182 -10.46 -11.29 0.90
CA SER A 182 -10.88 -10.72 2.17
C SER A 182 -9.95 -9.59 2.60
N LEU A 183 -10.53 -8.47 3.02
CA LEU A 183 -9.82 -7.43 3.75
C LEU A 183 -9.77 -7.83 5.23
N LEU A 184 -8.57 -8.08 5.74
CA LEU A 184 -8.33 -8.53 7.11
C LEU A 184 -8.21 -7.36 8.09
N LEU A 185 -7.48 -6.33 7.70
CA LEU A 185 -7.16 -5.18 8.55
C LEU A 185 -6.86 -3.96 7.67
N ARG A 186 -7.20 -2.78 8.18
CA ARG A 186 -6.93 -1.51 7.50
C ARG A 186 -6.68 -0.40 8.52
N ALA A 187 -5.77 0.51 8.20
CA ALA A 187 -5.61 1.77 8.93
C ALA A 187 -5.05 2.86 8.01
N GLY A 188 -5.52 4.07 8.21
CA GLY A 188 -5.07 5.25 7.48
C GLY A 188 -4.42 6.28 8.40
N GLY A 189 -3.59 7.13 7.80
CA GLY A 189 -3.05 8.33 8.42
C GLY A 189 -3.11 9.49 7.45
N THR A 190 -3.18 10.70 7.99
CA THR A 190 -3.36 11.94 7.24
C THR A 190 -2.33 12.99 7.63
N SER A 191 -2.05 13.89 6.73
CA SER A 191 -1.23 15.07 7.02
C SER A 191 -1.72 16.25 6.18
N THR A 192 -1.76 17.43 6.78
CA THR A 192 -2.06 18.67 6.06
C THR A 192 -1.01 19.71 6.43
N SER A 193 -0.44 20.35 5.43
CA SER A 193 0.52 21.44 5.62
C SER A 193 0.17 22.62 4.73
N HIS A 194 0.45 23.81 5.23
CA HIS A 194 0.22 25.09 4.55
C HIS A 194 1.53 25.88 4.50
N GLY A 195 1.82 26.51 3.38
CA GLY A 195 3.02 27.32 3.21
C GLY A 195 2.85 28.48 2.25
N ASN A 196 3.75 29.44 2.35
CA ASN A 196 3.86 30.54 1.41
C ASN A 196 5.27 30.55 0.81
N THR A 197 5.36 30.64 -0.51
CA THR A 197 6.59 30.53 -1.26
C THR A 197 6.82 31.73 -2.16
N THR A 198 8.07 31.91 -2.58
CA THR A 198 8.41 32.82 -3.68
C THR A 198 8.33 32.07 -5.00
N LEU A 199 8.15 32.76 -6.12
CA LEU A 199 8.06 32.14 -7.44
C LEU A 199 9.27 31.22 -7.75
N ILE A 200 10.46 31.60 -7.31
CA ILE A 200 11.69 30.85 -7.59
C ILE A 200 11.85 29.59 -6.70
N SER A 201 11.37 29.64 -5.45
CA SER A 201 11.49 28.52 -4.50
C SER A 201 10.28 27.57 -4.52
N GLU A 202 9.18 27.95 -5.16
CA GLU A 202 7.88 27.27 -5.11
C GLU A 202 7.98 25.75 -5.34
N ASN A 203 8.52 25.33 -6.47
CA ASN A 203 8.64 23.91 -6.80
C ASN A 203 9.48 23.10 -5.80
N ARG A 204 10.48 23.73 -5.18
CA ARG A 204 11.32 23.05 -4.18
C ARG A 204 10.58 22.91 -2.85
N GLU A 205 9.92 23.96 -2.43
CA GLU A 205 9.19 24.00 -1.16
C GLU A 205 7.97 23.07 -1.22
N ILE A 206 7.22 23.06 -2.34
CA ILE A 206 6.11 22.13 -2.55
C ILE A 206 6.59 20.67 -2.50
N ARG A 207 7.68 20.32 -3.18
CA ARG A 207 8.21 18.93 -3.11
C ARG A 207 8.67 18.58 -1.69
N GLY A 208 9.26 19.51 -0.97
CA GLY A 208 9.63 19.31 0.43
C GLY A 208 8.42 19.09 1.34
N ALA A 209 7.38 19.92 1.19
CA ALA A 209 6.13 19.78 1.93
C ALA A 209 5.39 18.48 1.59
N ALA A 210 5.40 18.09 0.30
CA ALA A 210 4.83 16.84 -0.16
C ALA A 210 5.53 15.62 0.47
N ALA A 211 6.86 15.60 0.46
CA ALA A 211 7.63 14.52 1.10
C ALA A 211 7.38 14.44 2.61
N GLN A 212 7.40 15.59 3.31
CA GLN A 212 7.06 15.65 4.73
C GLN A 212 5.62 15.19 5.02
N GLY A 213 4.68 15.50 4.12
CA GLY A 213 3.30 15.03 4.19
C GLY A 213 3.21 13.50 4.18
N TYR A 214 3.94 12.83 3.29
CA TYR A 214 4.01 11.36 3.26
C TYR A 214 4.64 10.79 4.55
N ASP A 215 5.73 11.38 5.05
CA ASP A 215 6.36 10.95 6.30
C ASP A 215 5.40 11.04 7.49
N ALA A 216 4.73 12.17 7.63
CA ALA A 216 3.80 12.41 8.73
C ALA A 216 2.57 11.48 8.65
N ALA A 217 1.94 11.38 7.48
CA ALA A 217 0.79 10.50 7.25
C ALA A 217 1.16 9.01 7.46
N THR A 218 2.36 8.59 7.03
CA THR A 218 2.84 7.21 7.26
C THR A 218 3.05 6.93 8.74
N ASN A 219 3.60 7.87 9.51
CA ASN A 219 3.79 7.68 10.95
C ASN A 219 2.44 7.55 11.67
N GLU A 220 1.48 8.40 11.36
CA GLU A 220 0.12 8.32 11.93
C GLU A 220 -0.56 6.99 11.53
N MET A 221 -0.46 6.59 10.27
CA MET A 221 -0.96 5.31 9.78
C MET A 221 -0.36 4.12 10.57
N ILE A 222 0.95 4.13 10.83
CA ILE A 222 1.62 3.09 11.61
C ILE A 222 1.06 2.99 13.02
N GLU A 223 0.80 4.11 13.69
CA GLU A 223 0.21 4.14 15.05
C GLU A 223 -1.22 3.60 15.04
N HIS A 224 -2.04 4.03 14.09
CA HIS A 224 -3.40 3.53 13.92
C HIS A 224 -3.42 2.03 13.59
N PHE A 225 -2.49 1.59 12.71
CA PHE A 225 -2.39 0.18 12.36
C PHE A 225 -1.96 -0.69 13.54
N ASP A 226 -1.03 -0.23 14.38
CA ASP A 226 -0.61 -0.92 15.60
C ASP A 226 -1.77 -1.12 16.57
N THR A 227 -2.60 -0.09 16.72
CA THR A 227 -3.82 -0.12 17.53
C THR A 227 -4.85 -1.12 16.95
N ALA A 228 -5.11 -1.04 15.66
CA ALA A 228 -6.05 -1.92 14.96
C ALA A 228 -5.58 -3.38 15.00
N LEU A 229 -4.28 -3.63 14.85
CA LEU A 229 -3.67 -4.95 14.92
C LEU A 229 -3.80 -5.56 16.33
N THR A 230 -3.56 -4.78 17.37
CA THR A 230 -3.72 -5.22 18.77
C THR A 230 -5.17 -5.62 19.06
N LYS A 231 -6.13 -4.85 18.55
CA LYS A 231 -7.56 -5.21 18.64
C LYS A 231 -7.87 -6.49 17.87
N PHE A 232 -7.38 -6.61 16.64
CA PHE A 232 -7.57 -7.80 15.82
C PHE A 232 -7.01 -9.06 16.49
N GLU A 233 -5.82 -8.99 17.10
CA GLU A 233 -5.26 -10.09 17.88
C GLU A 233 -6.17 -10.50 19.05
N ALA A 234 -6.75 -9.54 19.75
CA ALA A 234 -7.69 -9.81 20.85
C ALA A 234 -8.98 -10.47 20.32
N ASP A 235 -9.50 -10.02 19.19
CA ASP A 235 -10.69 -10.56 18.54
C ASP A 235 -10.44 -11.99 18.02
N VAL A 236 -9.26 -12.27 17.48
CA VAL A 236 -8.84 -13.64 17.10
C VAL A 236 -8.79 -14.56 18.33
N ARG A 237 -8.16 -14.14 19.42
CA ARG A 237 -8.06 -14.96 20.65
C ARG A 237 -9.41 -15.22 21.28
N SER A 238 -10.35 -14.30 21.16
CA SER A 238 -11.73 -14.46 21.70
C SER A 238 -12.68 -15.14 20.74
N GLY A 239 -12.22 -15.53 19.53
CA GLY A 239 -13.04 -16.17 18.51
C GLY A 239 -14.07 -15.26 17.83
N LYS A 240 -13.91 -13.93 17.97
CA LYS A 240 -14.79 -12.92 17.36
C LYS A 240 -14.38 -12.53 15.94
N ALA A 241 -13.09 -12.69 15.62
CA ALA A 241 -12.62 -12.35 14.29
C ALA A 241 -13.11 -13.39 13.26
N PRO A 242 -13.53 -12.96 12.06
CA PRO A 242 -14.00 -13.86 11.00
C PRO A 242 -12.80 -14.50 10.25
N VAL A 243 -11.89 -15.12 11.00
CA VAL A 243 -10.69 -15.79 10.46
C VAL A 243 -10.43 -17.09 11.23
N GLN A 244 -9.84 -18.07 10.55
CA GLN A 244 -9.32 -19.29 11.17
C GLN A 244 -7.81 -19.22 11.26
N VAL A 245 -7.25 -19.43 12.45
CA VAL A 245 -5.80 -19.47 12.65
C VAL A 245 -5.34 -20.91 12.75
N VAL A 246 -4.37 -21.28 11.93
CA VAL A 246 -3.75 -22.62 11.88
C VAL A 246 -2.25 -22.46 12.09
N HIS A 247 -1.67 -23.27 12.98
CA HIS A 247 -0.21 -23.27 13.15
C HIS A 247 0.47 -24.13 12.09
N LYS A 248 1.48 -23.60 11.40
CA LYS A 248 2.24 -24.34 10.36
C LYS A 248 2.83 -25.65 10.88
N ASN A 249 3.14 -25.73 12.17
CA ASN A 249 3.67 -26.94 12.78
C ASN A 249 2.64 -28.05 12.98
N ASP A 250 1.34 -27.73 13.02
CA ASP A 250 0.28 -28.73 13.20
C ASP A 250 0.00 -29.51 11.92
N THR A 251 0.26 -28.94 10.75
CA THR A 251 0.10 -29.62 9.45
C THR A 251 1.15 -30.70 9.20
N VAL A 252 2.31 -30.65 9.86
CA VAL A 252 3.35 -31.69 9.76
C VAL A 252 2.99 -32.92 10.61
N ARG A 253 2.25 -32.73 11.70
CA ARG A 253 1.80 -33.85 12.55
C ARG A 253 0.61 -34.59 12.00
N SER A 254 -0.24 -33.97 11.21
CA SER A 254 -1.43 -34.64 10.62
C SER A 254 -1.08 -35.51 9.40
N GLY A 255 0.11 -35.42 8.83
CA GLY A 255 0.58 -36.21 7.70
C GLY A 255 1.32 -37.52 8.10
N SER A 256 1.61 -37.73 9.38
CA SER A 256 2.34 -38.92 9.88
C SER A 256 1.45 -40.00 10.51
N GLY A 257 0.17 -39.99 10.23
CA GLY A 257 -0.81 -40.99 10.73
C GLY A 257 -1.15 -42.13 9.74
N GLY A 258 -0.34 -42.32 8.69
CA GLY A 258 -0.46 -43.45 7.74
C GLY A 258 0.47 -44.62 8.06
N GLY A 259 0.82 -44.83 9.33
CA GLY A 259 1.44 -46.07 9.80
C GLY A 259 0.38 -47.14 9.89
N GLY A 260 0.40 -48.11 8.96
CA GLY A 260 -0.45 -49.28 9.03
C GLY A 260 -0.33 -49.89 10.43
N ALA A 261 -1.41 -49.85 11.19
CA ALA A 261 -1.54 -50.66 12.38
C ALA A 261 -1.37 -52.09 11.95
N LEU A 262 -0.17 -52.62 12.04
CA LEU A 262 0.04 -54.07 12.09
C LEU A 262 -0.81 -54.55 13.26
N ASN A 263 -1.98 -55.09 12.93
CA ASN A 263 -2.92 -55.64 13.89
C ASN A 263 -2.17 -56.75 14.63
N TRP A 264 -1.63 -56.47 15.81
CA TRP A 264 -0.94 -57.43 16.68
C TRP A 264 -1.65 -58.80 16.75
N PRO A 265 -3.00 -58.92 16.76
CA PRO A 265 -3.68 -60.18 16.69
C PRO A 265 -3.47 -60.97 15.37
N LEU A 266 -3.26 -60.29 14.22
CA LEU A 266 -2.94 -60.93 12.95
C LEU A 266 -1.55 -61.57 12.94
N VAL A 267 -0.55 -60.94 13.58
CA VAL A 267 0.79 -61.49 13.75
C VAL A 267 0.76 -62.70 14.67
N LEU A 268 -0.03 -62.68 15.75
CA LEU A 268 -0.22 -63.81 16.64
C LEU A 268 -0.95 -65.00 15.99
N MET A 269 -1.96 -64.72 15.12
CA MET A 269 -2.65 -65.76 14.35
C MET A 269 -1.72 -66.46 13.34
N LEU A 270 -0.84 -65.73 12.67
CA LEU A 270 0.15 -66.28 11.76
C LEU A 270 1.21 -67.11 12.47
N LEU A 271 1.64 -66.72 13.65
CA LEU A 271 2.59 -67.50 14.47
C LEU A 271 1.95 -68.78 15.02
N ALA A 272 0.66 -68.74 15.42
CA ALA A 272 -0.08 -69.93 15.84
C ALA A 272 -0.30 -70.94 14.68
N ALA A 273 -0.60 -70.46 13.47
CA ALA A 273 -0.77 -71.30 12.28
C ALA A 273 0.55 -72.04 11.87
N VAL A 274 1.71 -71.36 12.02
CA VAL A 274 3.03 -71.93 11.74
C VAL A 274 3.41 -72.95 12.83
N GLY A 275 3.01 -72.76 14.09
CA GLY A 275 3.22 -73.70 15.22
C GLY A 275 2.45 -74.98 15.03
N ILE A 276 1.22 -74.91 14.63
CA ILE A 276 0.36 -76.09 14.40
C ILE A 276 0.88 -76.95 13.26
N ARG A 277 1.33 -76.37 12.13
CA ARG A 277 1.94 -77.13 11.03
C ARG A 277 3.26 -77.81 11.36
N ARG A 278 3.99 -77.34 12.38
CA ARG A 278 5.21 -78.01 12.84
C ARG A 278 4.92 -79.19 13.72
N LEU A 279 3.84 -79.12 14.48
CA LEU A 279 3.39 -80.29 15.33
C LEU A 279 2.85 -81.45 14.49
N GLU A 280 2.12 -81.17 13.39
CA GLU A 280 1.64 -82.23 12.48
C GLU A 280 2.74 -82.94 11.66
N ARG A 281 3.93 -82.38 11.59
CA ARG A 281 5.08 -83.02 10.91
C ARG A 281 5.98 -83.82 11.85
N MET A 282 5.71 -83.81 13.15
CA MET A 282 6.46 -84.53 14.16
C MET A 282 5.62 -85.71 14.79
N ALA A 283 4.35 -85.90 14.39
CA ALA A 283 3.51 -87.07 14.66
C ALA A 283 3.48 -87.91 13.39
#